data_f56593f6eb2a1bf7d6156a3ec15bf6ee
#
_entry.id   f56593f6eb2a1bf7d6156a3ec15bf6ee
#
_cell.length_a   1.000
_cell.length_b   1.000
_cell.length_c   1.000
_cell.angle_alpha   90.00
_cell.angle_beta   90.00
_cell.angle_gamma   90.00
#
_symmetry.space_group_name_H-M   'P 1'
#
loop_
_entity.id
_entity.type
_entity.pdbx_description
1 polymer ?
#
loop_
_entity_poly.entity_id
_entity_poly.type
_entity_poly.pdbx_seq_one_letter_code
_entity_poly.pdbx_strand_id
1 'polypeptide(L)'
;MVVKQIYSLIEYAEAVKTMEAGADNIGLVPMQNGGVPAHRVPIERVHRIFDECKRRGVTSVAIMLTNDPDEMIELAREVRPDILHIAGDGYAADEAFAARLKEAVPNTKLMQAVLVDDESAVDRAKKYAQYCDLILTDSGLAPDTGIG
;
A
#
# COMPACT_ATOMS: atom_id res chain seq x y z
N MET A 1 -10.25 -4.38 17.86
CA MET A 1 -9.69 -3.02 17.63
C MET A 1 -9.77 -2.76 16.15
N VAL A 2 -10.28 -1.60 15.74
CA VAL A 2 -10.36 -1.22 14.31
C VAL A 2 -9.11 -0.43 13.97
N VAL A 3 -8.40 -0.82 12.89
CA VAL A 3 -7.25 -0.09 12.36
C VAL A 3 -7.75 0.95 11.35
N LYS A 4 -7.36 2.19 11.53
CA LYS A 4 -7.71 3.31 10.64
C LYS A 4 -6.54 3.60 9.73
N GLN A 5 -6.65 3.22 8.47
CA GLN A 5 -5.67 3.53 7.43
C GLN A 5 -6.18 4.70 6.59
N ILE A 6 -5.39 5.75 6.48
CA ILE A 6 -5.68 6.93 5.65
C ILE A 6 -4.62 7.01 4.55
N TYR A 7 -5.06 7.19 3.31
CA TYR A 7 -4.20 7.24 2.14
C TYR A 7 -4.60 8.39 1.20
N SER A 8 -3.93 8.50 0.05
CA SER A 8 -4.03 9.64 -0.88
C SER A 8 -3.55 10.97 -0.30
N LEU A 9 -2.71 10.93 0.73
CA LEU A 9 -2.04 12.10 1.27
C LEU A 9 -0.82 12.43 0.41
N ILE A 10 -0.65 13.71 0.08
CA ILE A 10 0.46 14.17 -0.77
C ILE A 10 1.38 15.16 -0.05
N GLU A 11 0.89 15.82 0.99
CA GLU A 11 1.64 16.84 1.72
C GLU A 11 2.03 16.39 3.12
N TYR A 12 3.24 16.76 3.55
CA TYR A 12 3.75 16.44 4.88
C TYR A 12 2.83 16.96 6.01
N ALA A 13 2.33 18.19 5.87
CA ALA A 13 1.46 18.79 6.89
C ALA A 13 0.12 18.07 7.03
N GLU A 14 -0.42 17.55 5.93
CA GLU A 14 -1.64 16.72 5.94
C GLU A 14 -1.39 15.39 6.66
N ALA A 15 -0.30 14.73 6.34
CA ALA A 15 0.07 13.47 6.99
C ALA A 15 0.22 13.65 8.50
N VAL A 16 0.90 14.71 8.95
CA VAL A 16 1.05 15.03 10.39
C VAL A 16 -0.30 15.24 11.06
N LYS A 17 -1.18 16.07 10.49
CA LYS A 17 -2.51 16.30 11.04
C LYS A 17 -3.36 15.02 11.09
N THR A 18 -3.22 14.16 10.09
CA THR A 18 -3.91 12.86 10.02
C THR A 18 -3.44 11.92 11.13
N MET A 19 -2.14 11.88 11.40
CA MET A 19 -1.58 11.14 12.54
C MET A 19 -2.08 11.69 13.88
N GLU A 20 -2.13 13.03 14.02
CA GLU A 20 -2.65 13.71 15.22
C GLU A 20 -4.14 13.45 15.44
N ALA A 21 -4.91 13.27 14.37
CA ALA A 21 -6.31 12.88 14.43
C ALA A 21 -6.51 11.40 14.78
N GLY A 22 -5.42 10.63 14.96
CA GLY A 22 -5.46 9.25 15.44
C GLY A 22 -5.55 8.21 14.32
N ALA A 23 -4.97 8.46 13.15
CA ALA A 23 -4.75 7.42 12.16
C ALA A 23 -3.72 6.41 12.68
N ASP A 24 -3.97 5.12 12.46
CA ASP A 24 -3.07 4.04 12.83
C ASP A 24 -2.06 3.75 11.71
N ASN A 25 -2.48 3.92 10.45
CA ASN A 25 -1.65 3.73 9.27
C ASN A 25 -1.74 4.93 8.33
N ILE A 26 -0.61 5.33 7.76
CA ILE A 26 -0.51 6.36 6.71
C ILE A 26 -0.04 5.71 5.41
N GLY A 27 -0.88 5.80 4.37
CA GLY A 27 -0.61 5.27 3.05
C GLY A 27 -0.22 6.35 2.06
N LEU A 28 0.92 6.16 1.40
CA LEU A 28 1.41 7.03 0.33
C LEU A 28 1.62 6.23 -0.94
N VAL A 29 1.42 6.89 -2.08
CA VAL A 29 1.82 6.36 -3.39
C VAL A 29 3.19 6.97 -3.74
N PRO A 30 4.31 6.25 -3.57
CA PRO A 30 5.62 6.73 -3.99
C PRO A 30 5.62 7.03 -5.50
N MET A 31 6.48 7.92 -5.94
CA MET A 31 6.65 8.22 -7.35
C MET A 31 7.11 6.95 -8.09
N GLN A 32 6.30 6.49 -9.03
CA GLN A 32 6.47 5.24 -9.78
C GLN A 32 5.98 5.40 -11.21
N ASN A 33 6.31 4.48 -12.11
CA ASN A 33 5.81 4.48 -13.48
C ASN A 33 4.33 4.05 -13.52
N GLY A 34 3.52 4.66 -14.39
CA GLY A 34 2.08 4.39 -14.47
C GLY A 34 1.23 5.12 -13.40
N GLY A 35 -0.07 4.94 -13.37
CA GLY A 35 -1.01 5.54 -12.41
C GLY A 35 -1.28 7.05 -12.62
N VAL A 36 -2.09 7.65 -11.75
CA VAL A 36 -2.48 9.07 -11.82
C VAL A 36 -1.39 9.95 -11.19
N PRO A 37 -0.76 10.88 -11.94
CA PRO A 37 0.34 11.70 -11.42
C PRO A 37 -0.01 12.52 -10.17
N ALA A 38 -1.28 12.96 -10.05
CA ALA A 38 -1.74 13.84 -8.99
C ALA A 38 -1.68 13.23 -7.56
N HIS A 39 -1.60 11.90 -7.45
CA HIS A 39 -1.57 11.22 -6.15
C HIS A 39 -0.18 10.71 -5.77
N ARG A 40 0.86 11.02 -6.56
CA ARG A 40 2.21 10.52 -6.33
C ARG A 40 3.01 11.45 -5.46
N VAL A 41 3.73 10.85 -4.54
CA VAL A 41 4.58 11.57 -3.59
C VAL A 41 6.04 11.40 -3.98
N PRO A 42 6.80 12.50 -4.16
CA PRO A 42 8.24 12.42 -4.39
C PRO A 42 8.94 11.64 -3.27
N ILE A 43 9.92 10.82 -3.63
CA ILE A 43 10.62 9.90 -2.71
C ILE A 43 11.16 10.62 -1.47
N GLU A 44 11.75 11.80 -1.62
CA GLU A 44 12.24 12.61 -0.51
C GLU A 44 11.13 12.94 0.51
N ARG A 45 9.92 13.24 0.01
CA ARG A 45 8.77 13.52 0.88
C ARG A 45 8.23 12.24 1.51
N VAL A 46 8.26 11.11 0.80
CA VAL A 46 7.92 9.79 1.37
C VAL A 46 8.81 9.50 2.58
N HIS A 47 10.12 9.67 2.44
CA HIS A 47 11.06 9.48 3.55
C HIS A 47 10.70 10.35 4.75
N ARG A 48 10.48 11.67 4.55
CA ARG A 48 10.11 12.58 5.63
C ARG A 48 8.84 12.15 6.36
N ILE A 49 7.82 11.69 5.63
CA ILE A 49 6.54 11.26 6.23
C ILE A 49 6.73 9.93 6.94
N PHE A 50 7.45 8.96 6.37
CA PHE A 50 7.69 7.66 6.99
C PHE A 50 8.58 7.75 8.24
N ASP A 51 9.55 8.65 8.26
CA ASP A 51 10.33 8.96 9.48
C ASP A 51 9.43 9.53 10.59
N GLU A 52 8.48 10.39 10.22
CA GLU A 52 7.49 10.93 11.17
C GLU A 52 6.52 9.84 11.66
N CYS A 53 6.08 8.93 10.78
CA CYS A 53 5.30 7.75 11.17
C CYS A 53 6.06 6.95 12.22
N LYS A 54 7.31 6.62 11.96
CA LYS A 54 8.17 5.86 12.89
C LYS A 54 8.32 6.57 14.24
N ARG A 55 8.55 7.89 14.23
CA ARG A 55 8.68 8.70 15.44
C ARG A 55 7.42 8.69 16.30
N ARG A 56 6.24 8.60 15.67
CA ARG A 56 4.93 8.62 16.34
C ARG A 56 4.36 7.22 16.62
N GLY A 57 5.03 6.15 16.17
CA GLY A 57 4.50 4.79 16.29
C GLY A 57 3.30 4.52 15.36
N VAL A 58 3.20 5.25 14.25
CA VAL A 58 2.20 5.07 13.19
C VAL A 58 2.79 4.19 12.10
N THR A 59 2.01 3.27 11.55
CA THR A 59 2.46 2.36 10.50
C THR A 59 2.56 3.06 9.15
N SER A 60 3.69 2.93 8.49
CA SER A 60 3.93 3.44 7.14
C SER A 60 3.51 2.43 6.07
N VAL A 61 2.76 2.87 5.07
CA VAL A 61 2.27 2.02 3.98
C VAL A 61 2.66 2.61 2.63
N ALA A 62 3.44 1.87 1.84
CA ALA A 62 3.72 2.23 0.45
C ALA A 62 2.72 1.53 -0.48
N ILE A 63 1.92 2.32 -1.20
CA ILE A 63 0.89 1.82 -2.10
C ILE A 63 1.47 1.74 -3.51
N MET A 64 1.43 0.55 -4.09
CA MET A 64 1.93 0.28 -5.43
C MET A 64 0.78 0.23 -6.43
N LEU A 65 0.87 1.09 -7.45
CA LEU A 65 -0.06 1.17 -8.58
C LEU A 65 0.60 0.68 -9.88
N THR A 66 1.91 0.44 -9.86
CA THR A 66 2.64 -0.19 -10.96
C THR A 66 2.33 -1.67 -11.03
N ASN A 67 2.41 -2.25 -12.24
CA ASN A 67 2.30 -3.69 -12.46
C ASN A 67 3.67 -4.37 -12.63
N ASP A 68 4.76 -3.62 -12.46
CA ASP A 68 6.12 -4.12 -12.58
C ASP A 68 6.63 -4.57 -11.21
N PRO A 69 6.83 -5.88 -10.99
CA PRO A 69 7.31 -6.41 -9.73
C PRO A 69 8.74 -5.98 -9.38
N ASP A 70 9.57 -5.72 -10.38
CA ASP A 70 10.94 -5.27 -10.15
C ASP A 70 10.95 -3.82 -9.63
N GLU A 71 10.13 -2.95 -10.22
CA GLU A 71 9.92 -1.59 -9.73
C GLU A 71 9.37 -1.57 -8.30
N MET A 72 8.42 -2.46 -7.97
CA MET A 72 7.88 -2.57 -6.61
C MET A 72 8.96 -2.92 -5.59
N ILE A 73 9.84 -3.87 -5.92
CA ILE A 73 10.93 -4.28 -5.04
C ILE A 73 11.97 -3.16 -4.87
N GLU A 74 12.30 -2.45 -5.94
CA GLU A 74 13.22 -1.30 -5.89
C GLU A 74 12.67 -0.18 -5.02
N LEU A 75 11.41 0.20 -5.21
CA LEU A 75 10.72 1.18 -4.37
C LEU A 75 10.67 0.75 -2.90
N ALA A 76 10.36 -0.53 -2.64
CA ALA A 76 10.35 -1.05 -1.28
C ALA A 76 11.72 -0.94 -0.60
N ARG A 77 12.81 -1.21 -1.33
CA ARG A 77 14.19 -1.05 -0.82
C ARG A 77 14.50 0.42 -0.52
N GLU A 78 14.04 1.31 -1.36
CA GLU A 78 14.29 2.74 -1.23
C GLU A 78 13.52 3.34 -0.06
N VAL A 79 12.20 3.15 0.00
CA VAL A 79 11.35 3.83 0.99
C VAL A 79 11.16 3.05 2.29
N ARG A 80 11.46 1.74 2.32
CA ARG A 80 11.42 0.84 3.49
C ARG A 80 10.15 0.99 4.34
N PRO A 81 8.97 0.74 3.76
CA PRO A 81 7.71 0.87 4.48
C PRO A 81 7.52 -0.28 5.48
N ASP A 82 6.66 -0.10 6.47
CA ASP A 82 6.19 -1.21 7.31
C ASP A 82 5.30 -2.17 6.53
N ILE A 83 4.53 -1.64 5.56
CA ILE A 83 3.64 -2.41 4.68
C ILE A 83 3.85 -1.98 3.23
N LEU A 84 4.09 -2.94 2.35
CA LEU A 84 3.96 -2.78 0.90
C LEU A 84 2.55 -3.22 0.52
N HIS A 85 1.75 -2.30 0.00
CA HIS A 85 0.37 -2.52 -0.40
C HIS A 85 0.25 -2.56 -1.92
N ILE A 86 -0.02 -3.71 -2.48
CA ILE A 86 -0.33 -3.87 -3.90
C ILE A 86 -1.82 -3.56 -4.08
N ALA A 87 -2.09 -2.43 -4.73
CA ALA A 87 -3.44 -1.92 -4.96
C ALA A 87 -3.87 -2.13 -6.41
N GLY A 88 -5.19 -2.28 -6.60
CA GLY A 88 -5.80 -2.45 -7.93
C GLY A 88 -5.70 -3.85 -8.50
N ASP A 89 -6.17 -4.00 -9.74
CA ASP A 89 -6.36 -5.30 -10.42
C ASP A 89 -5.18 -5.70 -11.32
N GLY A 90 -4.14 -4.86 -11.36
CA GLY A 90 -3.09 -4.99 -12.36
C GLY A 90 -2.05 -6.05 -12.04
N TYR A 91 -1.68 -6.21 -10.79
CA TYR A 91 -0.68 -7.19 -10.35
C TYR A 91 -1.21 -8.02 -9.19
N ALA A 92 -1.11 -9.31 -9.35
CA ALA A 92 -1.41 -10.28 -8.30
C ALA A 92 -0.10 -10.87 -7.78
N ALA A 93 0.24 -10.59 -6.52
CA ALA A 93 1.40 -11.21 -5.90
C ALA A 93 1.28 -12.74 -5.94
N ASP A 94 2.43 -13.38 -6.01
CA ASP A 94 2.59 -14.82 -5.88
C ASP A 94 3.66 -15.15 -4.82
N GLU A 95 3.86 -16.42 -4.59
CA GLU A 95 4.87 -16.90 -3.63
C GLU A 95 6.28 -16.41 -3.97
N ALA A 96 6.62 -16.36 -5.27
CA ALA A 96 7.94 -15.91 -5.72
C ALA A 96 8.15 -14.41 -5.42
N PHE A 97 7.15 -13.58 -5.67
CA PHE A 97 7.21 -12.16 -5.32
C PHE A 97 7.32 -11.96 -3.80
N ALA A 98 6.51 -12.68 -3.01
CA ALA A 98 6.57 -12.61 -1.56
C ALA A 98 7.96 -13.00 -1.01
N ALA A 99 8.57 -14.05 -1.56
CA ALA A 99 9.93 -14.45 -1.19
C ALA A 99 10.97 -13.38 -1.54
N ARG A 100 10.89 -12.79 -2.75
CA ARG A 100 11.78 -11.69 -3.19
C ARG A 100 11.63 -10.45 -2.31
N LEU A 101 10.40 -10.09 -1.96
CA LEU A 101 10.13 -8.95 -1.06
C LEU A 101 10.75 -9.22 0.32
N LYS A 102 10.57 -10.41 0.85
CA LYS A 102 11.13 -10.80 2.15
C LYS A 102 12.65 -10.77 2.18
N GLU A 103 13.31 -11.18 1.10
CA GLU A 103 14.76 -11.06 0.94
C GLU A 103 15.22 -9.61 0.85
N ALA A 104 14.50 -8.79 0.08
CA ALA A 104 14.85 -7.40 -0.18
C ALA A 104 14.67 -6.49 1.04
N VAL A 105 13.53 -6.65 1.75
CA VAL A 105 13.11 -5.83 2.90
C VAL A 105 12.43 -6.71 3.97
N PRO A 106 13.20 -7.45 4.77
CA PRO A 106 12.69 -8.51 5.64
C PRO A 106 11.67 -8.07 6.70
N ASN A 107 11.63 -6.78 7.02
CA ASN A 107 10.70 -6.23 8.03
C ASN A 107 9.41 -5.67 7.41
N THR A 108 9.32 -5.58 6.08
CA THR A 108 8.14 -5.10 5.37
C THR A 108 7.12 -6.23 5.22
N LYS A 109 5.88 -5.97 5.60
CA LYS A 109 4.74 -6.86 5.38
C LYS A 109 4.17 -6.67 3.98
N LEU A 110 3.68 -7.74 3.38
CA LEU A 110 2.99 -7.72 2.10
C LEU A 110 1.47 -7.67 2.31
N MET A 111 0.82 -6.65 1.73
CA MET A 111 -0.63 -6.51 1.66
C MET A 111 -1.09 -6.58 0.22
N GLN A 112 -2.06 -7.46 -0.07
CA GLN A 112 -2.71 -7.54 -1.38
C GLN A 112 -4.15 -7.06 -1.30
N ALA A 113 -4.52 -6.14 -2.19
CA ALA A 113 -5.92 -5.78 -2.40
C ALA A 113 -6.65 -6.90 -3.17
N VAL A 114 -7.88 -7.16 -2.79
CA VAL A 114 -8.80 -8.09 -3.45
C VAL A 114 -10.08 -7.36 -3.78
N LEU A 115 -10.34 -7.21 -5.07
CA LEU A 115 -11.59 -6.63 -5.55
C LEU A 115 -12.75 -7.60 -5.20
N VAL A 116 -13.76 -7.08 -4.52
CA VAL A 116 -14.98 -7.82 -4.17
C VAL A 116 -16.06 -7.50 -5.21
N ASP A 117 -15.94 -8.12 -6.36
CA ASP A 117 -16.82 -7.98 -7.52
C ASP A 117 -17.83 -9.13 -7.65
N ASP A 118 -17.45 -10.32 -7.21
CA ASP A 118 -18.28 -11.52 -7.20
C ASP A 118 -17.84 -12.53 -6.12
N GLU A 119 -18.48 -13.68 -6.08
CA GLU A 119 -18.18 -14.73 -5.08
C GLU A 119 -16.75 -15.30 -5.19
N SER A 120 -16.09 -15.19 -6.33
CA SER A 120 -14.73 -15.66 -6.52
C SER A 120 -13.69 -14.84 -5.73
N ALA A 121 -14.07 -13.65 -5.24
CA ALA A 121 -13.24 -12.83 -4.37
C ALA A 121 -12.79 -13.58 -3.11
N VAL A 122 -13.64 -14.48 -2.59
CA VAL A 122 -13.31 -15.31 -1.42
C VAL A 122 -12.16 -16.27 -1.74
N ASP A 123 -12.16 -16.88 -2.92
CA ASP A 123 -11.12 -17.82 -3.32
C ASP A 123 -9.82 -17.06 -3.67
N ARG A 124 -9.92 -15.87 -4.27
CA ARG A 124 -8.76 -14.97 -4.46
C ARG A 124 -8.13 -14.59 -3.11
N ALA A 125 -8.94 -14.17 -2.14
CA ALA A 125 -8.46 -13.82 -0.80
C ALA A 125 -7.77 -15.01 -0.11
N LYS A 126 -8.37 -16.22 -0.15
CA LYS A 126 -7.77 -17.44 0.41
C LYS A 126 -6.44 -17.79 -0.27
N LYS A 127 -6.36 -17.61 -1.59
CA LYS A 127 -5.12 -17.84 -2.34
C LYS A 127 -4.02 -16.88 -1.86
N TYR A 128 -4.30 -15.58 -1.82
CA TYR A 128 -3.31 -14.58 -1.41
C TYR A 128 -2.91 -14.71 0.06
N ALA A 129 -3.83 -15.12 0.95
CA ALA A 129 -3.54 -15.35 2.36
C ALA A 129 -2.51 -16.46 2.63
N GLN A 130 -2.11 -17.23 1.61
CA GLN A 130 -1.06 -18.25 1.75
C GLN A 130 0.34 -17.63 1.81
N TYR A 131 0.54 -16.44 1.26
CA TYR A 131 1.85 -15.80 1.15
C TYR A 131 1.85 -14.28 1.42
N CYS A 132 0.67 -13.65 1.53
CA CYS A 132 0.56 -12.25 1.98
C CYS A 132 0.28 -12.20 3.48
N ASP A 133 0.88 -11.21 4.16
CA ASP A 133 0.65 -10.98 5.59
C ASP A 133 -0.73 -10.36 5.86
N LEU A 134 -1.25 -9.60 4.90
CA LEU A 134 -2.50 -8.83 5.01
C LEU A 134 -3.30 -8.92 3.71
N ILE A 135 -4.62 -8.97 3.87
CA ILE A 135 -5.57 -8.85 2.75
C ILE A 135 -6.42 -7.61 2.99
N LEU A 136 -6.52 -6.76 1.98
CA LEU A 136 -7.45 -5.63 1.95
C LEU A 136 -8.57 -5.96 0.96
N THR A 137 -9.82 -5.86 1.40
CA THR A 137 -10.97 -6.01 0.50
C THR A 137 -11.41 -4.65 -0.02
N ASP A 138 -11.58 -4.55 -1.32
CA ASP A 138 -11.99 -3.32 -2.01
C ASP A 138 -13.24 -3.61 -2.86
N SER A 139 -14.24 -2.73 -2.80
CA SER A 139 -15.43 -2.85 -3.65
C SER A 139 -15.20 -2.36 -5.09
N GLY A 140 -14.04 -1.79 -5.36
CA GLY A 140 -13.73 -1.15 -6.63
C GLY A 140 -14.48 0.17 -6.84
N LEU A 141 -14.15 0.84 -7.93
CA LEU A 141 -14.94 1.98 -8.39
C LEU A 141 -16.20 1.46 -9.08
N ALA A 142 -17.36 1.66 -8.48
CA ALA A 142 -18.60 1.50 -9.22
C ALA A 142 -18.60 2.52 -10.38
N PRO A 143 -18.79 2.10 -11.64
CA PRO A 143 -18.61 2.96 -12.81
C PRO A 143 -19.43 4.25 -12.81
N ASP A 144 -20.48 4.33 -11.99
CA ASP A 144 -21.47 5.41 -12.02
C ASP A 144 -21.63 6.18 -10.70
N THR A 145 -20.91 5.87 -9.63
CA THR A 145 -21.18 6.51 -8.32
C THR A 145 -20.17 7.57 -7.92
N GLY A 146 -19.02 7.65 -8.55
CA GLY A 146 -17.97 8.63 -8.20
C GLY A 146 -17.46 8.51 -6.75
N ILE A 147 -17.82 7.44 -6.06
CA ILE A 147 -17.41 7.14 -4.69
C ILE A 147 -16.43 5.95 -4.80
N GLY A 148 -15.16 6.23 -4.64
CA GLY A 148 -14.09 5.26 -4.48
C GLY A 148 -13.56 5.31 -3.07
#